data_0d13bc630566f866549a0f494a0b43bb
#
_entry.id   0d13bc630566f866549a0f494a0b43bb
#
_cell.length_a   1.000
_cell.length_b   1.000
_cell.length_c   1.000
_cell.angle_alpha   90.00
_cell.angle_beta   90.00
_cell.angle_gamma   90.00
#
_symmetry.space_group_name_H-M   'P 1'
#
loop_
_entity.id
_entity.type
_entity.pdbx_description
1 polymer ?
#
loop_
_entity_poly.entity_id
_entity_poly.type
_entity_poly.pdbx_seq_one_letter_code
_entity_poly.pdbx_strand_id
1 'polypeptide(L)'
;MRIRNQELRIHRLCGGQKGLWFSHTQPDDRRLVLAESAIDALSYAALFPDGKDRTRHVSLGGKPSSRQMKLVQTTIAQMPSGAEIVAAFDADDAGRQLVETIREAIASVANTTGRSDLIFKAQLPATEGEDWNQVLQNAGLMV
;
A
#
# COMPACT_ATOMS: atom_id res chain seq x y z
N MET A 1 -7.22 -14.98 -12.47
CA MET A 1 -7.31 -13.55 -12.43
C MET A 1 -6.25 -12.90 -13.30
N ARG A 2 -6.68 -12.16 -14.29
CA ARG A 2 -5.78 -11.66 -15.34
C ARG A 2 -4.96 -10.44 -14.93
N ILE A 3 -5.50 -9.64 -14.04
CA ILE A 3 -4.81 -8.45 -13.54
C ILE A 3 -3.43 -8.83 -12.99
N ARG A 4 -3.35 -9.98 -12.34
CA ARG A 4 -2.13 -10.43 -11.70
C ARG A 4 -0.95 -10.56 -12.65
N ASN A 5 -1.19 -11.00 -13.89
CA ASN A 5 -0.11 -11.16 -14.87
C ASN A 5 0.48 -9.83 -15.28
N GLN A 6 -0.35 -8.81 -15.43
CA GLN A 6 0.12 -7.47 -15.75
C GLN A 6 0.88 -6.86 -14.59
N GLU A 7 0.39 -7.07 -13.38
CA GLU A 7 1.03 -6.55 -12.18
C GLU A 7 2.40 -7.18 -11.98
N LEU A 8 2.52 -8.47 -12.23
CA LEU A 8 3.79 -9.16 -12.13
C LEU A 8 4.81 -8.64 -13.15
N ARG A 9 4.35 -8.29 -14.36
CA ARG A 9 5.24 -7.70 -15.35
C ARG A 9 5.78 -6.36 -14.90
N ILE A 10 4.92 -5.51 -14.32
CA ILE A 10 5.34 -4.23 -13.78
C ILE A 10 6.39 -4.43 -12.71
N HIS A 11 6.17 -5.39 -11.82
CA HIS A 11 7.13 -5.72 -10.77
C HIS A 11 8.49 -6.14 -11.35
N ARG A 12 8.49 -6.93 -12.42
CA ARG A 12 9.73 -7.37 -13.08
C ARG A 12 10.47 -6.21 -13.72
N LEU A 13 9.75 -5.21 -14.21
CA LEU A 13 10.39 -4.05 -14.83
C LEU A 13 11.20 -3.23 -13.83
N CYS A 14 10.99 -3.45 -12.55
CA CYS A 14 11.83 -2.86 -11.51
C CYS A 14 13.22 -3.49 -11.46
N GLY A 15 13.49 -4.49 -12.32
CA GLY A 15 14.77 -5.12 -12.45
C GLY A 15 15.03 -6.17 -11.39
N GLY A 16 16.27 -6.60 -11.26
CA GLY A 16 16.67 -7.57 -10.25
C GLY A 16 16.76 -7.00 -8.85
N GLN A 17 16.52 -5.72 -8.67
CA GLN A 17 16.54 -5.09 -7.36
C GLN A 17 15.14 -5.06 -6.77
N LYS A 18 15.07 -5.19 -5.44
CA LYS A 18 13.80 -5.18 -4.75
C LYS A 18 13.22 -3.76 -4.78
N GLY A 19 12.23 -3.55 -5.63
CA GLY A 19 11.48 -2.31 -5.70
C GLY A 19 10.13 -2.43 -5.03
N LEU A 20 9.24 -1.50 -5.35
CA LEU A 20 7.86 -1.56 -4.90
C LEU A 20 7.00 -2.11 -6.03
N TRP A 21 6.00 -2.90 -5.67
CA TRP A 21 4.96 -3.31 -6.60
C TRP A 21 3.86 -2.27 -6.58
N PHE A 22 3.39 -1.87 -7.75
CA PHE A 22 2.30 -0.91 -7.88
C PHE A 22 1.16 -1.52 -8.67
N SER A 23 -0.06 -1.20 -8.29
CA SER A 23 -1.21 -1.39 -9.14
C SER A 23 -1.16 -0.36 -10.28
N HIS A 24 -2.13 -0.44 -11.19
CA HIS A 24 -2.25 0.57 -12.24
C HIS A 24 -2.49 1.94 -11.62
N THR A 25 -1.60 2.90 -11.89
CA THR A 25 -1.65 4.23 -11.28
C THR A 25 -2.13 5.26 -12.28
N GLN A 26 -2.84 6.27 -11.77
CA GLN A 26 -3.33 7.41 -12.54
C GLN A 26 -2.84 8.70 -11.88
N PRO A 27 -2.60 9.75 -12.66
CA PRO A 27 -2.12 11.02 -12.09
C PRO A 27 -3.08 11.65 -11.07
N ASP A 28 -4.38 11.35 -11.19
CA ASP A 28 -5.40 11.91 -10.32
C ASP A 28 -5.78 11.00 -9.15
N ASP A 29 -5.00 9.97 -8.88
CA ASP A 29 -5.23 9.13 -7.70
C ASP A 29 -5.15 10.00 -6.44
N ARG A 30 -6.14 9.82 -5.56
CA ARG A 30 -6.25 10.61 -4.33
C ARG A 30 -6.02 9.79 -3.08
N ARG A 31 -5.82 8.48 -3.24
CA ARG A 31 -5.59 7.57 -2.13
C ARG A 31 -4.43 6.66 -2.47
N LEU A 32 -3.58 6.43 -1.50
CA LEU A 32 -2.47 5.49 -1.59
C LEU A 32 -2.67 4.43 -0.52
N VAL A 33 -2.81 3.17 -0.93
CA VAL A 33 -2.96 2.04 -0.02
C VAL A 33 -1.67 1.23 -0.05
N LEU A 34 -1.08 1.02 1.12
CA LEU A 34 0.15 0.27 1.28
C LEU A 34 -0.15 -1.07 1.97
N ALA A 35 0.32 -2.16 1.38
CA ALA A 35 0.14 -3.50 1.90
C ALA A 35 1.48 -4.25 1.92
N GLU A 36 1.55 -5.37 2.63
CA GLU A 36 2.79 -6.13 2.74
C GLU A 36 3.10 -6.91 1.47
N SER A 37 2.09 -7.44 0.80
CA SER A 37 2.26 -8.23 -0.42
C SER A 37 1.31 -7.77 -1.51
N ALA A 38 1.62 -8.13 -2.75
CA ALA A 38 0.75 -7.82 -3.89
C ALA A 38 -0.62 -8.50 -3.75
N ILE A 39 -0.63 -9.74 -3.26
CA ILE A 39 -1.88 -10.48 -3.03
C ILE A 39 -2.75 -9.76 -2.00
N ASP A 40 -2.16 -9.25 -0.92
CA ASP A 40 -2.91 -8.51 0.09
C ASP A 40 -3.42 -7.19 -0.45
N ALA A 41 -2.63 -6.51 -1.27
CA ALA A 41 -3.07 -5.27 -1.91
C ALA A 41 -4.28 -5.51 -2.81
N LEU A 42 -4.24 -6.56 -3.62
CA LEU A 42 -5.36 -6.92 -4.50
C LEU A 42 -6.57 -7.37 -3.70
N SER A 43 -6.36 -8.11 -2.62
CA SER A 43 -7.44 -8.55 -1.73
C SER A 43 -8.14 -7.37 -1.08
N TYR A 44 -7.35 -6.41 -0.60
CA TYR A 44 -7.90 -5.18 -0.03
C TYR A 44 -8.74 -4.43 -1.07
N ALA A 45 -8.23 -4.30 -2.30
CA ALA A 45 -8.95 -3.62 -3.37
C ALA A 45 -10.29 -4.32 -3.68
N ALA A 46 -10.32 -5.64 -3.64
CA ALA A 46 -11.54 -6.41 -3.87
C ALA A 46 -12.55 -6.25 -2.74
N LEU A 47 -12.06 -6.17 -1.48
CA LEU A 47 -12.92 -5.98 -0.31
C LEU A 47 -13.51 -4.57 -0.22
N PHE A 48 -12.75 -3.58 -0.69
CA PHE A 48 -13.13 -2.17 -0.59
C PHE A 48 -13.11 -1.53 -1.98
N PRO A 49 -14.09 -1.87 -2.83
CA PRO A 49 -14.09 -1.40 -4.21
C PRO A 49 -14.43 0.07 -4.37
N ASP A 50 -15.06 0.68 -3.38
CA ASP A 50 -15.44 2.09 -3.45
C ASP A 50 -14.19 2.96 -3.49
N GLY A 51 -14.11 3.84 -4.49
CA GLY A 51 -12.98 4.73 -4.63
C GLY A 51 -11.74 4.12 -5.25
N LYS A 52 -11.76 2.84 -5.62
CA LYS A 52 -10.57 2.20 -6.17
C LYS A 52 -10.11 2.82 -7.48
N ASP A 53 -11.01 3.46 -8.22
CA ASP A 53 -10.66 4.13 -9.47
C ASP A 53 -9.73 5.32 -9.27
N ARG A 54 -9.64 5.82 -8.03
CA ARG A 54 -8.76 6.93 -7.64
C ARG A 54 -7.77 6.50 -6.57
N THR A 55 -7.54 5.20 -6.49
CA THR A 55 -6.65 4.62 -5.48
C THR A 55 -5.53 3.87 -6.17
N ARG A 56 -4.31 4.14 -5.76
CA ARG A 56 -3.18 3.28 -6.14
C ARG A 56 -2.83 2.39 -4.97
N HIS A 57 -2.53 1.13 -5.28
CA HIS A 57 -2.16 0.14 -4.30
C HIS A 57 -0.69 -0.18 -4.47
N VAL A 58 0.02 -0.27 -3.36
CA VAL A 58 1.46 -0.49 -3.36
C VAL A 58 1.77 -1.63 -2.39
N SER A 59 2.65 -2.53 -2.82
CA SER A 59 3.13 -3.61 -1.97
C SER A 59 4.60 -3.38 -1.63
N LEU A 60 4.94 -3.57 -0.34
CA LEU A 60 6.32 -3.47 0.13
C LEU A 60 7.12 -4.74 -0.11
N GLY A 61 6.45 -5.87 -0.35
CA GLY A 61 7.11 -7.15 -0.51
C GLY A 61 7.72 -7.67 0.78
N GLY A 62 7.08 -7.38 1.92
CA GLY A 62 7.55 -7.75 3.23
C GLY A 62 8.19 -6.56 3.95
N LYS A 63 9.19 -6.81 4.80
CA LYS A 63 9.87 -5.73 5.53
C LYS A 63 10.69 -4.89 4.54
N PRO A 64 10.43 -3.58 4.46
CA PRO A 64 11.09 -2.75 3.47
C PRO A 64 12.55 -2.47 3.81
N SER A 65 13.39 -2.44 2.78
CA SER A 65 14.77 -1.97 2.88
C SER A 65 14.79 -0.45 2.94
N SER A 66 15.96 0.11 3.26
CA SER A 66 16.14 1.57 3.24
C SER A 66 15.82 2.17 1.87
N ARG A 67 16.20 1.47 0.81
CA ARG A 67 15.91 1.92 -0.55
C ARG A 67 14.41 1.94 -0.82
N GLN A 68 13.71 0.90 -0.39
CA GLN A 68 12.26 0.84 -0.55
C GLN A 68 11.57 1.94 0.24
N MET A 69 12.06 2.26 1.43
CA MET A 69 11.50 3.35 2.22
C MET A 69 11.68 4.70 1.54
N LYS A 70 12.78 4.92 0.85
CA LYS A 70 12.94 6.13 0.05
C LYS A 70 11.92 6.19 -1.09
N LEU A 71 11.67 5.05 -1.73
CA LEU A 71 10.63 4.97 -2.77
C LEU A 71 9.24 5.24 -2.20
N VAL A 72 8.96 4.74 -1.01
CA VAL A 72 7.70 5.00 -0.32
C VAL A 72 7.55 6.50 -0.05
N GLN A 73 8.58 7.13 0.48
CA GLN A 73 8.55 8.57 0.75
C GLN A 73 8.33 9.38 -0.52
N THR A 74 9.01 9.01 -1.61
CA THR A 74 8.82 9.67 -2.90
C THR A 74 7.39 9.51 -3.38
N THR A 75 6.84 8.30 -3.27
CA THR A 75 5.46 8.02 -3.68
C THR A 75 4.47 8.86 -2.88
N ILE A 76 4.67 8.94 -1.56
CA ILE A 76 3.83 9.76 -0.68
C ILE A 76 3.91 11.23 -1.07
N ALA A 77 5.13 11.73 -1.31
CA ALA A 77 5.36 13.12 -1.64
C ALA A 77 4.72 13.53 -2.97
N GLN A 78 4.54 12.57 -3.88
CA GLN A 78 3.95 12.82 -5.18
C GLN A 78 2.42 12.80 -5.18
N MET A 79 1.80 12.38 -4.07
CA MET A 79 0.34 12.36 -4.00
C MET A 79 -0.23 13.77 -4.01
N PRO A 80 -1.43 13.95 -4.59
CA PRO A 80 -2.04 15.28 -4.66
C PRO A 80 -2.39 15.83 -3.28
N SER A 81 -2.70 17.12 -3.25
CA SER A 81 -3.06 17.80 -2.02
C SER A 81 -4.28 17.14 -1.37
N GLY A 82 -4.20 16.91 -0.07
CA GLY A 82 -5.28 16.32 0.69
C GLY A 82 -5.43 14.82 0.52
N ALA A 83 -4.45 14.15 -0.11
CA ALA A 83 -4.53 12.72 -0.35
C ALA A 83 -4.56 11.92 0.94
N GLU A 84 -5.18 10.74 0.85
CA GLU A 84 -5.28 9.79 1.95
C GLU A 84 -4.23 8.71 1.78
N ILE A 85 -3.49 8.44 2.85
CA ILE A 85 -2.47 7.38 2.91
C ILE A 85 -3.00 6.32 3.87
N VAL A 86 -3.22 5.11 3.35
CA VAL A 86 -3.78 4.01 4.13
C VAL A 86 -2.72 2.95 4.33
N ALA A 87 -2.41 2.65 5.59
CA ALA A 87 -1.53 1.55 5.96
C ALA A 87 -2.41 0.31 6.20
N ALA A 88 -2.50 -0.57 5.20
CA ALA A 88 -3.37 -1.74 5.20
C ALA A 88 -2.50 -3.00 5.35
N PHE A 89 -1.94 -3.18 6.53
CA PHE A 89 -1.02 -4.29 6.82
C PHE A 89 -1.72 -5.41 7.57
N ASP A 90 -0.98 -6.49 7.86
CA ASP A 90 -1.52 -7.65 8.56
C ASP A 90 -1.83 -7.30 10.02
N ALA A 91 -2.79 -8.01 10.61
CA ALA A 91 -3.19 -7.82 12.01
C ALA A 91 -2.25 -8.61 12.93
N ASP A 92 -0.98 -8.21 12.95
CA ASP A 92 0.03 -8.81 13.81
C ASP A 92 1.06 -7.75 14.21
N ASP A 93 2.05 -8.16 15.01
CA ASP A 93 3.05 -7.21 15.49
C ASP A 93 3.87 -6.61 14.36
N ALA A 94 4.23 -7.41 13.37
CA ALA A 94 4.98 -6.91 12.21
C ALA A 94 4.17 -5.87 11.44
N GLY A 95 2.87 -6.12 11.25
CA GLY A 95 1.98 -5.18 10.59
C GLY A 95 1.85 -3.87 11.35
N ARG A 96 1.74 -3.96 12.67
CA ARG A 96 1.67 -2.76 13.52
C ARG A 96 2.96 -1.95 13.49
N GLN A 97 4.11 -2.62 13.40
CA GLN A 97 5.39 -1.94 13.23
C GLN A 97 5.46 -1.23 11.88
N LEU A 98 4.92 -1.85 10.83
CA LEU A 98 4.87 -1.22 9.51
C LEU A 98 3.97 0.01 9.52
N VAL A 99 2.87 -0.01 10.27
CA VAL A 99 2.02 1.17 10.45
C VAL A 99 2.86 2.34 10.98
N GLU A 100 3.67 2.09 12.01
CA GLU A 100 4.52 3.14 12.58
C GLU A 100 5.60 3.59 11.60
N THR A 101 6.15 2.66 10.83
CA THR A 101 7.12 2.97 9.78
C THR A 101 6.53 3.93 8.74
N ILE A 102 5.29 3.69 8.32
CA ILE A 102 4.63 4.58 7.37
C ILE A 102 4.29 5.93 8.01
N ARG A 103 3.87 5.93 9.28
CA ARG A 103 3.63 7.17 9.99
C ARG A 103 4.89 8.04 10.02
N GLU A 104 6.04 7.42 10.28
CA GLU A 104 7.33 8.11 10.27
C GLU A 104 7.70 8.60 8.87
N ALA A 105 7.38 7.82 7.84
CA ALA A 105 7.65 8.23 6.46
C ALA A 105 6.85 9.49 6.10
N ILE A 106 5.60 9.55 6.52
CA ILE A 106 4.76 10.74 6.31
C ILE A 106 5.33 11.93 7.05
N ALA A 107 5.77 11.74 8.28
CA ALA A 107 6.41 12.82 9.06
C ALA A 107 7.68 13.31 8.38
N SER A 108 8.48 12.40 7.82
CA SER A 108 9.68 12.76 7.08
C SER A 108 9.36 13.58 5.84
N VAL A 109 8.33 13.19 5.09
CA VAL A 109 7.86 13.97 3.93
C VAL A 109 7.40 15.34 4.36
N ALA A 110 6.67 15.44 5.48
CA ALA A 110 6.24 16.74 6.01
C ALA A 110 7.42 17.64 6.33
N ASN A 111 8.45 17.06 6.95
CA ASN A 111 9.65 17.83 7.34
C ASN A 111 10.45 18.33 6.13
N THR A 112 10.53 17.52 5.07
CA THR A 112 11.35 17.86 3.90
C THR A 112 10.62 18.73 2.89
N THR A 113 9.29 18.60 2.79
CA THR A 113 8.49 19.30 1.77
C THR A 113 7.57 20.37 2.36
N GLY A 114 7.41 20.40 3.67
CA GLY A 114 6.47 21.31 4.33
C GLY A 114 5.02 20.89 4.22
N ARG A 115 4.73 19.69 3.72
CA ARG A 115 3.37 19.21 3.54
C ARG A 115 2.74 18.82 4.87
N SER A 116 1.54 19.32 5.14
CA SER A 116 0.76 18.96 6.32
C SER A 116 -0.69 18.60 5.95
N ASP A 117 -0.93 18.35 4.68
CA ASP A 117 -2.26 18.13 4.12
C ASP A 117 -2.66 16.67 4.00
N LEU A 118 -1.70 15.74 4.16
CA LEU A 118 -1.95 14.32 3.96
C LEU A 118 -2.73 13.73 5.13
N ILE A 119 -3.67 12.85 4.82
CA ILE A 119 -4.52 12.19 5.81
C ILE A 119 -4.00 10.76 5.96
N PHE A 120 -3.67 10.38 7.19
CA PHE A 120 -3.17 9.03 7.47
C PHE A 120 -4.25 8.18 8.12
N LYS A 121 -4.39 6.95 7.64
CA LYS A 121 -5.25 5.93 8.24
C LYS A 121 -4.52 4.61 8.33
N ALA A 122 -4.68 3.93 9.45
CA ALA A 122 -4.25 2.55 9.60
C ALA A 122 -5.49 1.66 9.58
N GLN A 123 -5.47 0.62 8.74
CA GLN A 123 -6.59 -0.29 8.62
C GLN A 123 -6.06 -1.71 8.55
N LEU A 124 -6.23 -2.45 9.63
CA LEU A 124 -5.79 -3.82 9.73
C LEU A 124 -6.99 -4.75 9.82
N PRO A 125 -6.86 -6.04 9.44
CA PRO A 125 -7.93 -7.00 9.65
C PRO A 125 -8.40 -7.02 11.10
N ALA A 126 -9.67 -7.31 11.31
CA ALA A 126 -10.27 -7.29 12.65
C ALA A 126 -9.79 -8.44 13.52
N THR A 127 -9.37 -9.54 12.91
CA THR A 127 -8.95 -10.75 13.64
C THR A 127 -7.43 -10.80 13.69
N GLU A 128 -6.89 -10.94 14.90
CA GLU A 128 -5.45 -11.04 15.10
C GLU A 128 -4.87 -12.20 14.29
N GLY A 129 -3.76 -11.94 13.63
CA GLY A 129 -3.05 -12.93 12.82
C GLY A 129 -3.51 -13.01 11.37
N GLU A 130 -4.60 -12.35 11.01
CA GLU A 130 -5.09 -12.39 9.63
C GLU A 130 -4.42 -11.37 8.73
N ASP A 131 -4.25 -11.75 7.47
CA ASP A 131 -3.93 -10.83 6.39
C ASP A 131 -5.18 -10.57 5.54
N TRP A 132 -5.08 -9.64 4.59
CA TRP A 132 -6.24 -9.26 3.78
C TRP A 132 -6.70 -10.38 2.85
N ASN A 133 -5.78 -11.23 2.39
CA ASN A 133 -6.15 -12.37 1.57
C ASN A 133 -7.03 -13.35 2.34
N GLN A 134 -6.73 -13.58 3.62
CA GLN A 134 -7.55 -14.44 4.48
C GLN A 134 -8.93 -13.81 4.72
N VAL A 135 -8.98 -12.51 4.94
CA VAL A 135 -10.25 -11.81 5.09
C VAL A 135 -11.12 -11.99 3.85
N LEU A 136 -10.52 -11.84 2.67
CA LEU A 136 -11.24 -12.00 1.41
C LEU A 136 -11.77 -13.43 1.25
N GLN A 137 -10.93 -14.43 1.54
CA GLN A 137 -11.32 -15.83 1.47
C GLN A 137 -12.46 -16.15 2.44
N ASN A 138 -12.37 -15.64 3.67
CA ASN A 138 -13.39 -15.87 4.69
C ASN A 138 -14.72 -15.20 4.33
N ALA A 139 -14.70 -14.16 3.52
CA ALA A 139 -15.90 -13.50 3.02
C ALA A 139 -16.53 -14.25 1.83
N GLY A 140 -15.91 -15.35 1.40
CA GLY A 140 -16.42 -16.13 0.26
C GLY A 140 -16.11 -15.52 -1.08
N LEU A 141 -15.19 -14.55 -1.12
CA LEU A 141 -14.76 -13.90 -2.35
C LEU A 141 -13.41 -14.46 -2.81
N MET A 142 -13.09 -14.26 -4.07
CA MET A 142 -11.84 -14.75 -4.63
C MET A 142 -11.11 -13.64 -5.38
N VAL A 143 -9.81 -13.65 -5.23
CA VAL A 143 -8.93 -12.75 -5.96
C VAL A 143 -8.58 -13.32 -7.34
#